data_ef8e0ee335f556fcb3489e275a94840e
#
_entry.id   ef8e0ee335f556fcb3489e275a94840e
#
_cell.length_a   1.000
_cell.length_b   1.000
_cell.length_c   1.000
_cell.angle_alpha   90.00
_cell.angle_beta   90.00
_cell.angle_gamma   90.00
#
_symmetry.space_group_name_H-M   'P 1'
#
loop_
_entity.id
_entity.type
_entity.pdbx_description
1 polymer ?
#
loop_
_entity_poly.entity_id
_entity_poly.type
_entity_poly.pdbx_seq_one_letter_code
_entity_poly.pdbx_strand_id
1 'polypeptide(L)'
;ETVSSVFLVLGADARTAYLLPMLAAFISVYGMMWQLARQVLGSAGKACLAFWLFFMGSGFGFVYFLGSAEAFAGIFTGFYTTPTNYTAENIVWVNPIVDLLIPQRATLFGWCVLFPALYLVWRFCMEEETRLWRYLALLVLPLPLMHTHSALALVLICLACGVYTLVCRPRAKAVLAPWGWFALVCGVVWLVEMWNTV
;
A
#
# COMPACT_ATOMS: atom_id res chain seq x y z
N GLU A 1 5.69 7.10 -15.02
CA GLU A 1 6.20 7.71 -16.28
C GLU A 1 5.14 8.57 -16.95
N THR A 2 3.96 8.05 -17.28
CA THR A 2 2.89 8.78 -18.00
C THR A 2 2.54 10.13 -17.36
N VAL A 3 2.35 10.21 -16.03
CA VAL A 3 2.02 11.46 -15.34
C VAL A 3 3.17 12.46 -15.45
N SER A 4 4.41 12.02 -15.26
CA SER A 4 5.59 12.90 -15.43
C SER A 4 5.73 13.40 -16.86
N SER A 5 5.43 12.58 -17.86
CA SER A 5 5.45 12.99 -19.28
C SER A 5 4.43 14.09 -19.56
N VAL A 6 3.23 14.02 -18.97
CA VAL A 6 2.23 15.10 -19.10
C VAL A 6 2.76 16.42 -18.55
N PHE A 7 3.40 16.40 -17.36
CA PHE A 7 4.00 17.62 -16.79
C PHE A 7 5.11 18.20 -17.67
N LEU A 8 5.94 17.33 -18.28
CA LEU A 8 6.99 17.77 -19.22
C LEU A 8 6.40 18.42 -20.48
N VAL A 9 5.34 17.83 -21.04
CA VAL A 9 4.63 18.41 -22.22
C VAL A 9 4.01 19.76 -21.88
N LEU A 10 3.54 19.95 -20.65
CA LEU A 10 3.00 21.21 -20.15
C LEU A 10 4.10 22.26 -19.82
N GLY A 11 5.38 21.94 -20.07
CA GLY A 11 6.49 22.87 -19.89
C GLY A 11 7.15 22.87 -18.50
N ALA A 12 6.81 21.90 -17.64
CA ALA A 12 7.51 21.76 -16.38
C ALA A 12 8.94 21.23 -16.59
N ASP A 13 9.89 21.68 -15.76
CA ASP A 13 11.22 21.09 -15.75
C ASP A 13 11.19 19.63 -15.26
N ALA A 14 12.23 18.87 -15.61
CA ALA A 14 12.31 17.43 -15.31
C ALA A 14 12.22 17.12 -13.81
N ARG A 15 12.78 17.99 -12.96
CA ARG A 15 12.75 17.83 -11.51
C ARG A 15 11.33 17.99 -10.95
N THR A 16 10.66 19.04 -11.38
CA THR A 16 9.27 19.33 -11.01
C THR A 16 8.32 18.24 -11.51
N ALA A 17 8.46 17.83 -12.78
CA ALA A 17 7.67 16.74 -13.37
C ALA A 17 7.87 15.41 -12.67
N TYR A 18 9.01 15.20 -12.00
CA TYR A 18 9.30 14.03 -11.20
C TYR A 18 8.76 14.15 -9.77
N LEU A 19 9.04 15.26 -9.08
CA LEU A 19 8.77 15.41 -7.65
C LEU A 19 7.29 15.64 -7.33
N LEU A 20 6.57 16.42 -8.14
CA LEU A 20 5.16 16.72 -7.86
C LEU A 20 4.25 15.49 -7.85
N PRO A 21 4.30 14.57 -8.83
CA PRO A 21 3.52 13.34 -8.78
C PRO A 21 3.90 12.46 -7.60
N MET A 22 5.19 12.38 -7.24
CA MET A 22 5.63 11.61 -6.08
C MET A 22 5.07 12.20 -4.78
N LEU A 23 5.14 13.52 -4.60
CA LEU A 23 4.59 14.20 -3.43
C LEU A 23 3.09 13.94 -3.30
N ALA A 24 2.34 14.09 -4.39
CA ALA A 24 0.91 13.79 -4.42
C ALA A 24 0.63 12.31 -4.05
N ALA A 25 1.46 11.39 -4.55
CA ALA A 25 1.36 9.97 -4.25
C ALA A 25 1.64 9.68 -2.76
N PHE A 26 2.66 10.30 -2.15
CA PHE A 26 2.93 10.18 -0.71
C PHE A 26 1.77 10.70 0.14
N ILE A 27 1.23 11.88 -0.20
CA ILE A 27 0.07 12.44 0.50
C ILE A 27 -1.12 11.48 0.42
N SER A 28 -1.38 10.90 -0.76
CA SER A 28 -2.44 9.92 -0.97
C SER A 28 -2.22 8.66 -0.13
N VAL A 29 -1.02 8.06 -0.18
CA VAL A 29 -0.69 6.84 0.58
C VAL A 29 -0.85 7.08 2.09
N TYR A 30 -0.29 8.16 2.60
CA TYR A 30 -0.37 8.47 4.04
C TYR A 30 -1.81 8.78 4.48
N GLY A 31 -2.52 9.61 3.70
CA GLY A 31 -3.91 9.95 3.98
C GLY A 31 -4.82 8.72 3.97
N MET A 32 -4.66 7.85 2.99
CA MET A 32 -5.49 6.64 2.86
C MET A 32 -5.12 5.56 3.87
N MET A 33 -3.85 5.41 4.23
CA MET A 33 -3.46 4.53 5.33
C MET A 33 -4.06 5.00 6.66
N TRP A 34 -4.03 6.31 6.92
CA TRP A 34 -4.71 6.89 8.08
C TRP A 34 -6.22 6.62 8.09
N GLN A 35 -6.90 6.85 6.97
CA GLN A 35 -8.35 6.61 6.86
C GLN A 35 -8.68 5.13 7.04
N LEU A 36 -7.92 4.24 6.43
CA LEU A 36 -8.07 2.79 6.59
C LEU A 36 -7.88 2.37 8.05
N ALA A 37 -6.79 2.80 8.68
CA ALA A 37 -6.52 2.50 10.09
C ALA A 37 -7.64 3.02 11.00
N ARG A 38 -8.13 4.25 10.76
CA ARG A 38 -9.24 4.82 11.52
C ARG A 38 -10.53 4.04 11.36
N GLN A 39 -10.83 3.59 10.15
CA GLN A 39 -12.01 2.79 9.84
C GLN A 39 -11.97 1.43 10.52
N VAL A 40 -10.84 0.74 10.44
CA VAL A 40 -10.67 -0.62 11.00
C VAL A 40 -10.61 -0.59 12.53
N LEU A 41 -9.89 0.36 13.11
CA LEU A 41 -9.62 0.43 14.56
C LEU A 41 -10.65 1.24 15.34
N GLY A 42 -11.50 2.00 14.68
CA GLY A 42 -12.59 2.78 15.27
C GLY A 42 -12.14 3.92 16.19
N SER A 43 -10.85 4.25 16.25
CA SER A 43 -10.29 5.27 17.15
C SER A 43 -9.13 6.02 16.49
N ALA A 44 -9.15 7.36 16.60
CA ALA A 44 -8.10 8.21 16.06
C ALA A 44 -6.73 7.94 16.72
N GLY A 45 -6.72 7.72 18.05
CA GLY A 45 -5.48 7.41 18.77
C GLY A 45 -4.86 6.08 18.34
N LYS A 46 -5.68 5.03 18.19
CA LYS A 46 -5.21 3.72 17.68
C LYS A 46 -4.74 3.83 16.22
N ALA A 47 -5.44 4.61 15.39
CA ALA A 47 -5.03 4.86 14.01
C ALA A 47 -3.70 5.61 13.93
N CYS A 48 -3.49 6.60 14.80
CA CYS A 48 -2.22 7.31 14.93
C CYS A 48 -1.08 6.36 15.28
N LEU A 49 -1.28 5.53 16.29
CA LEU A 49 -0.28 4.53 16.69
C LEU A 49 0.01 3.54 15.55
N ALA A 50 -1.01 3.02 14.89
CA ALA A 50 -0.85 2.10 13.74
C ALA A 50 -0.09 2.77 12.59
N PHE A 51 -0.40 4.04 12.29
CA PHE A 51 0.29 4.82 11.26
C PHE A 51 1.79 4.96 11.58
N TRP A 52 2.12 5.37 12.81
CA TRP A 52 3.51 5.52 13.23
C TRP A 52 4.25 4.19 13.25
N LEU A 53 3.65 3.14 13.78
CA LEU A 53 4.27 1.80 13.79
C LEU A 53 4.51 1.27 12.37
N PHE A 54 3.61 1.54 11.44
CA PHE A 54 3.74 1.08 10.07
C PHE A 54 4.85 1.81 9.30
N PHE A 55 4.88 3.14 9.38
CA PHE A 55 5.82 3.93 8.59
C PHE A 55 7.17 4.17 9.30
N MET A 56 7.17 4.28 10.62
CA MET A 56 8.35 4.57 11.42
C MET A 56 8.84 3.36 12.21
N GLY A 57 8.15 2.22 12.11
CA GLY A 57 8.61 0.98 12.71
C GLY A 57 9.99 0.62 12.17
N SER A 58 10.81 0.02 13.04
CA SER A 58 12.17 -0.39 12.72
C SER A 58 12.50 -1.75 13.30
N GLY A 59 13.52 -2.41 12.76
CA GLY A 59 14.09 -3.62 13.33
C GLY A 59 14.88 -3.32 14.62
N PHE A 60 15.12 -4.36 15.38
CA PHE A 60 15.83 -4.26 16.67
C PHE A 60 17.36 -4.22 16.54
N GLY A 61 17.91 -4.12 15.34
CA GLY A 61 19.35 -4.04 15.09
C GLY A 61 20.05 -2.91 15.87
N PHE A 62 19.33 -1.82 16.18
CA PHE A 62 19.85 -0.70 16.97
C PHE A 62 20.35 -1.11 18.37
N VAL A 63 19.86 -2.22 18.93
CA VAL A 63 20.26 -2.72 20.25
C VAL A 63 21.76 -3.00 20.30
N TYR A 64 22.36 -3.45 19.21
CA TYR A 64 23.81 -3.71 19.13
C TYR A 64 24.65 -2.43 19.20
N PHE A 65 24.06 -1.27 18.97
CA PHE A 65 24.73 0.03 19.06
C PHE A 65 24.60 0.65 20.47
N LEU A 66 23.87 0.03 21.38
CA LEU A 66 23.71 0.52 22.75
C LEU A 66 24.83 0.06 23.70
N GLY A 67 25.73 -0.80 23.24
CA GLY A 67 26.79 -1.40 24.07
C GLY A 67 27.90 -0.43 24.47
N SER A 68 28.12 0.68 23.73
CA SER A 68 29.10 1.73 24.08
C SER A 68 28.66 3.09 23.55
N ALA A 69 29.15 4.16 24.15
CA ALA A 69 28.90 5.54 23.72
C ALA A 69 29.44 5.79 22.29
N GLU A 70 30.56 5.18 21.93
CA GLU A 70 31.17 5.28 20.61
C GLU A 70 30.32 4.58 19.55
N ALA A 71 29.84 3.38 19.82
CA ALA A 71 28.94 2.66 18.93
C ALA A 71 27.63 3.44 18.71
N PHE A 72 27.06 3.99 19.79
CA PHE A 72 25.85 4.82 19.71
C PHE A 72 26.06 6.09 18.88
N ALA A 73 27.18 6.80 19.08
CA ALA A 73 27.55 7.96 18.27
C ALA A 73 27.75 7.60 16.80
N GLY A 74 28.25 6.40 16.51
CA GLY A 74 28.44 5.85 15.15
C GLY A 74 27.14 5.78 14.34
N ILE A 75 25.97 5.66 14.97
CA ILE A 75 24.66 5.69 14.31
C ILE A 75 24.45 7.01 13.54
N PHE A 76 24.91 8.12 14.12
CA PHE A 76 24.69 9.47 13.58
C PHE A 76 25.83 9.97 12.68
N THR A 77 27.01 9.37 12.79
CA THR A 77 28.22 9.80 12.08
C THR A 77 28.61 8.84 10.94
N GLY A 78 28.16 7.59 11.00
CA GLY A 78 28.45 6.58 9.98
C GLY A 78 27.64 6.83 8.71
N PHE A 79 28.35 6.99 7.58
CA PHE A 79 27.71 7.09 6.28
C PHE A 79 27.08 5.73 5.90
N TYR A 80 25.79 5.72 5.57
CA TYR A 80 24.99 4.52 5.33
C TYR A 80 24.91 3.50 6.49
N THR A 81 25.15 3.92 7.70
CA THR A 81 24.85 3.05 8.84
C THR A 81 23.34 2.99 9.03
N THR A 82 22.78 1.79 8.86
CA THR A 82 21.36 1.53 9.09
C THR A 82 21.20 0.69 10.33
N PRO A 83 21.06 1.29 11.51
CA PRO A 83 21.05 0.57 12.80
C PRO A 83 19.87 -0.41 12.91
N THR A 84 18.85 -0.26 12.07
CA THR A 84 17.71 -1.19 12.00
C THR A 84 18.01 -2.46 11.22
N ASN A 85 19.03 -2.40 10.33
CA ASN A 85 19.55 -3.51 9.54
C ASN A 85 20.94 -3.89 10.00
N TYR A 86 21.05 -4.89 10.86
CA TYR A 86 22.33 -5.38 11.33
C TYR A 86 22.60 -6.77 10.75
N THR A 87 23.03 -6.78 9.51
CA THR A 87 23.19 -8.01 8.71
C THR A 87 24.25 -8.97 9.27
N ALA A 88 25.23 -8.47 10.04
CA ALA A 88 26.21 -9.31 10.73
C ALA A 88 25.54 -10.30 11.70
N GLU A 89 24.41 -9.91 12.32
CA GLU A 89 23.62 -10.76 13.21
C GLU A 89 22.32 -11.26 12.55
N ASN A 90 22.28 -11.26 11.22
CA ASN A 90 21.12 -11.68 10.44
C ASN A 90 19.83 -10.91 10.77
N ILE A 91 19.96 -9.68 11.22
CA ILE A 91 18.83 -8.78 11.46
C ILE A 91 18.60 -7.95 10.19
N VAL A 92 17.54 -8.28 9.47
CA VAL A 92 17.13 -7.57 8.25
C VAL A 92 15.76 -6.95 8.49
N TRP A 93 15.66 -5.66 8.27
CA TRP A 93 14.40 -4.92 8.38
C TRP A 93 14.26 -3.94 7.21
N VAL A 94 13.09 -3.97 6.59
CA VAL A 94 12.75 -3.07 5.48
C VAL A 94 11.85 -1.95 6.00
N ASN A 95 12.34 -0.71 5.97
CA ASN A 95 11.51 0.44 6.30
C ASN A 95 10.64 0.80 5.08
N PRO A 96 9.30 0.90 5.25
CA PRO A 96 8.40 1.19 4.13
C PRO A 96 8.73 2.48 3.38
N ILE A 97 9.18 3.53 4.07
CA ILE A 97 9.49 4.81 3.44
C ILE A 97 10.80 4.76 2.69
N VAL A 98 11.89 4.40 3.38
CA VAL A 98 13.25 4.54 2.87
C VAL A 98 13.60 3.45 1.87
N ASP A 99 13.14 2.22 2.11
CA ASP A 99 13.53 1.05 1.31
C ASP A 99 12.52 0.70 0.20
N LEU A 100 11.24 1.12 0.35
CA LEU A 100 10.20 0.80 -0.62
C LEU A 100 9.66 2.02 -1.36
N LEU A 101 9.09 3.00 -0.64
CA LEU A 101 8.33 4.07 -1.29
C LEU A 101 9.22 5.09 -2.01
N ILE A 102 10.39 5.41 -1.47
CA ILE A 102 11.31 6.36 -2.11
C ILE A 102 12.00 5.74 -3.33
N PRO A 103 12.67 4.58 -3.24
CA PRO A 103 13.40 4.01 -4.37
C PRO A 103 12.49 3.32 -5.39
N GLN A 104 11.36 2.77 -4.96
CA GLN A 104 10.47 1.99 -5.82
C GLN A 104 9.18 2.76 -6.13
N ARG A 105 9.22 3.61 -7.13
CA ARG A 105 8.05 4.39 -7.56
C ARG A 105 6.84 3.52 -7.92
N ALA A 106 7.06 2.36 -8.52
CA ALA A 106 5.99 1.42 -8.82
C ALA A 106 5.23 1.01 -7.56
N THR A 107 5.95 0.75 -6.45
CA THR A 107 5.35 0.46 -5.15
C THR A 107 4.56 1.67 -4.61
N LEU A 108 5.13 2.87 -4.67
CA LEU A 108 4.45 4.09 -4.21
C LEU A 108 3.12 4.30 -4.95
N PHE A 109 3.12 4.26 -6.27
CA PHE A 109 1.90 4.42 -7.07
C PHE A 109 0.97 3.23 -6.93
N GLY A 110 1.49 2.01 -6.80
CA GLY A 110 0.68 0.83 -6.48
C GLY A 110 -0.06 0.95 -5.15
N TRP A 111 0.58 1.53 -4.13
CA TRP A 111 -0.06 1.77 -2.83
C TRP A 111 -1.07 2.92 -2.87
N CYS A 112 -0.90 3.90 -3.77
CA CYS A 112 -1.91 4.93 -4.02
C CYS A 112 -3.25 4.33 -4.47
N VAL A 113 -3.22 3.17 -5.14
CA VAL A 113 -4.42 2.43 -5.55
C VAL A 113 -4.82 1.41 -4.50
N LEU A 114 -3.85 0.68 -3.93
CA LEU A 114 -4.10 -0.41 -2.97
C LEU A 114 -4.81 0.09 -1.69
N PHE A 115 -4.33 1.15 -1.04
CA PHE A 115 -4.95 1.60 0.23
C PHE A 115 -6.39 2.10 0.07
N PRO A 116 -6.73 2.91 -0.94
CA PRO A 116 -8.13 3.22 -1.23
C PRO A 116 -8.95 1.98 -1.56
N ALA A 117 -8.38 1.02 -2.31
CA ALA A 117 -9.06 -0.23 -2.62
C ALA A 117 -9.37 -1.04 -1.34
N LEU A 118 -8.40 -1.16 -0.42
CA LEU A 118 -8.60 -1.83 0.87
C LEU A 118 -9.68 -1.14 1.73
N TYR A 119 -9.71 0.19 1.72
CA TYR A 119 -10.76 0.96 2.38
C TYR A 119 -12.15 0.66 1.79
N LEU A 120 -12.27 0.61 0.46
CA LEU A 120 -13.52 0.24 -0.21
C LEU A 120 -13.90 -1.22 0.04
N VAL A 121 -12.93 -2.15 0.03
CA VAL A 121 -13.16 -3.58 0.36
C VAL A 121 -13.70 -3.70 1.79
N TRP A 122 -13.13 -2.99 2.74
CA TRP A 122 -13.63 -3.00 4.12
C TRP A 122 -15.09 -2.54 4.20
N ARG A 123 -15.42 -1.39 3.63
CA ARG A 123 -16.79 -0.87 3.62
C ARG A 123 -17.75 -1.80 2.89
N PHE A 124 -17.33 -2.35 1.78
CA PHE A 124 -18.11 -3.29 1.00
C PHE A 124 -18.42 -4.57 1.79
N CYS A 125 -17.44 -5.14 2.49
CA CYS A 125 -17.60 -6.39 3.21
C CYS A 125 -18.20 -6.22 4.61
N MET A 126 -17.76 -5.20 5.35
CA MET A 126 -18.11 -5.04 6.77
C MET A 126 -19.35 -4.15 6.97
N GLU A 127 -19.56 -3.17 6.09
CA GLU A 127 -20.69 -2.25 6.15
C GLU A 127 -21.78 -2.59 5.11
N GLU A 128 -21.55 -3.64 4.31
CA GLU A 128 -22.50 -4.15 3.30
C GLU A 128 -22.88 -3.09 2.24
N GLU A 129 -21.99 -2.12 1.97
CA GLU A 129 -22.20 -1.11 0.96
C GLU A 129 -22.01 -1.68 -0.46
N THR A 130 -22.97 -2.44 -0.92
CA THR A 130 -22.90 -3.22 -2.15
C THR A 130 -22.63 -2.39 -3.41
N ARG A 131 -22.99 -1.10 -3.43
CA ARG A 131 -22.77 -0.21 -4.58
C ARG A 131 -21.29 0.09 -4.83
N LEU A 132 -20.44 -0.09 -3.82
CA LEU A 132 -19.01 0.25 -3.89
C LEU A 132 -18.23 -0.66 -4.84
N TRP A 133 -18.74 -1.85 -5.20
CA TRP A 133 -18.03 -2.76 -6.09
C TRP A 133 -17.64 -2.12 -7.43
N ARG A 134 -18.49 -1.22 -7.97
CA ARG A 134 -18.22 -0.52 -9.25
C ARG A 134 -17.02 0.43 -9.13
N TYR A 135 -16.98 1.20 -8.05
CA TYR A 135 -15.87 2.12 -7.80
C TYR A 135 -14.58 1.36 -7.50
N LEU A 136 -14.68 0.27 -6.73
CA LEU A 136 -13.57 -0.62 -6.46
C LEU A 136 -13.03 -1.24 -7.75
N ALA A 137 -13.89 -1.80 -8.60
CA ALA A 137 -13.49 -2.37 -9.88
C ALA A 137 -12.78 -1.33 -10.75
N LEU A 138 -13.40 -0.15 -10.94
CA LEU A 138 -12.81 0.90 -11.77
C LEU A 138 -11.44 1.38 -11.23
N LEU A 139 -11.30 1.50 -9.91
CA LEU A 139 -10.07 1.92 -9.26
C LEU A 139 -8.91 0.95 -9.49
N VAL A 140 -9.19 -0.35 -9.43
CA VAL A 140 -8.15 -1.38 -9.43
C VAL A 140 -7.80 -1.95 -10.80
N LEU A 141 -8.54 -1.57 -11.86
CA LEU A 141 -8.27 -2.05 -13.21
C LEU A 141 -6.79 -1.89 -13.62
N PRO A 142 -6.14 -0.72 -13.44
CA PRO A 142 -4.75 -0.55 -13.88
C PRO A 142 -3.71 -1.15 -12.91
N LEU A 143 -4.13 -1.72 -11.78
CA LEU A 143 -3.21 -2.10 -10.71
C LEU A 143 -2.18 -3.18 -11.12
N PRO A 144 -2.51 -4.22 -11.90
CA PRO A 144 -1.52 -5.21 -12.32
C PRO A 144 -0.41 -4.62 -13.19
N LEU A 145 -0.75 -3.66 -14.06
CA LEU A 145 0.22 -2.97 -14.91
C LEU A 145 1.09 -1.98 -14.13
N MET A 146 0.56 -1.43 -13.04
CA MET A 146 1.29 -0.48 -12.17
C MET A 146 2.19 -1.21 -11.18
N HIS A 147 1.66 -2.21 -10.48
CA HIS A 147 2.37 -2.92 -9.42
C HIS A 147 1.74 -4.29 -9.13
N THR A 148 2.24 -5.33 -9.76
CA THR A 148 1.73 -6.70 -9.69
C THR A 148 1.63 -7.25 -8.26
N HIS A 149 2.60 -6.92 -7.38
CA HIS A 149 2.56 -7.36 -5.97
C HIS A 149 1.38 -6.77 -5.21
N SER A 150 1.02 -5.51 -5.47
CA SER A 150 -0.18 -4.89 -4.88
C SER A 150 -1.46 -5.52 -5.41
N ALA A 151 -1.50 -5.87 -6.70
CA ALA A 151 -2.63 -6.60 -7.27
C ALA A 151 -2.80 -7.97 -6.60
N LEU A 152 -1.70 -8.73 -6.47
CA LEU A 152 -1.72 -10.03 -5.78
C LEU A 152 -2.16 -9.90 -4.31
N ALA A 153 -1.64 -8.93 -3.59
CA ALA A 153 -2.04 -8.66 -2.20
C ALA A 153 -3.54 -8.36 -2.10
N LEU A 154 -4.06 -7.53 -3.01
CA LEU A 154 -5.49 -7.22 -3.07
C LEU A 154 -6.33 -8.48 -3.33
N VAL A 155 -5.93 -9.33 -4.29
CA VAL A 155 -6.62 -10.61 -4.57
C VAL A 155 -6.69 -11.47 -3.31
N LEU A 156 -5.57 -11.67 -2.61
CA LEU A 156 -5.53 -12.49 -1.40
C LEU A 156 -6.44 -11.92 -0.29
N ILE A 157 -6.44 -10.61 -0.10
CA ILE A 157 -7.31 -9.96 0.89
C ILE A 157 -8.78 -10.08 0.48
N CYS A 158 -9.10 -9.87 -0.80
CA CYS A 158 -10.45 -10.04 -1.32
C CYS A 158 -10.96 -11.47 -1.15
N LEU A 159 -10.13 -12.47 -1.41
CA LEU A 159 -10.47 -13.89 -1.17
C LEU A 159 -10.74 -14.14 0.32
N ALA A 160 -9.87 -13.67 1.21
CA ALA A 160 -10.05 -13.81 2.66
C ALA A 160 -11.34 -13.12 3.13
N CYS A 161 -11.64 -11.91 2.67
CA CYS A 161 -12.87 -11.20 2.98
C CYS A 161 -14.10 -11.91 2.41
N GLY A 162 -14.02 -12.48 1.22
CA GLY A 162 -15.08 -13.29 0.61
C GLY A 162 -15.39 -14.53 1.43
N VAL A 163 -14.37 -15.30 1.80
CA VAL A 163 -14.51 -16.48 2.68
C VAL A 163 -15.09 -16.09 4.04
N TYR A 164 -14.58 -15.02 4.66
CA TYR A 164 -15.12 -14.52 5.92
C TYR A 164 -16.61 -14.17 5.80
N THR A 165 -17.02 -13.50 4.74
CA THR A 165 -18.43 -13.14 4.49
C THR A 165 -19.29 -14.38 4.35
N LEU A 166 -18.83 -15.40 3.61
CA LEU A 166 -19.54 -16.65 3.41
C LEU A 166 -19.74 -17.44 4.71
N VAL A 167 -18.68 -17.53 5.52
CA VAL A 167 -18.66 -18.38 6.72
C VAL A 167 -19.28 -17.67 7.92
N CYS A 168 -18.89 -16.42 8.17
CA CYS A 168 -19.22 -15.69 9.40
C CYS A 168 -20.47 -14.81 9.27
N ARG A 169 -20.88 -14.47 8.03
CA ARG A 169 -22.02 -13.60 7.76
C ARG A 169 -23.01 -14.19 6.75
N PRO A 170 -23.65 -15.33 7.04
CA PRO A 170 -24.52 -16.00 6.07
C PRO A 170 -25.76 -15.17 5.67
N ARG A 171 -26.10 -14.14 6.45
CA ARG A 171 -27.19 -13.18 6.11
C ARG A 171 -26.77 -12.13 5.09
N ALA A 172 -25.45 -11.91 4.89
CA ALA A 172 -24.94 -10.96 3.92
C ALA A 172 -24.89 -11.51 2.48
N LYS A 173 -25.82 -12.40 2.12
CA LYS A 173 -25.92 -12.98 0.74
C LYS A 173 -26.07 -11.90 -0.34
N ALA A 174 -26.62 -10.74 0.01
CA ALA A 174 -26.72 -9.59 -0.88
C ALA A 174 -25.35 -9.08 -1.39
N VAL A 175 -24.28 -9.36 -0.65
CA VAL A 175 -22.90 -8.96 -1.01
C VAL A 175 -22.30 -9.93 -2.03
N LEU A 176 -22.78 -11.18 -2.12
CA LEU A 176 -22.17 -12.21 -2.98
C LEU A 176 -22.28 -11.91 -4.47
N ALA A 177 -23.44 -11.44 -4.95
CA ALA A 177 -23.61 -11.10 -6.35
C ALA A 177 -22.70 -9.93 -6.79
N PRO A 178 -22.64 -8.80 -6.06
CA PRO A 178 -21.64 -7.76 -6.29
C PRO A 178 -20.18 -8.25 -6.25
N TRP A 179 -19.84 -9.18 -5.33
CA TRP A 179 -18.53 -9.82 -5.33
C TRP A 179 -18.24 -10.59 -6.62
N GLY A 180 -19.23 -11.36 -7.09
CA GLY A 180 -19.12 -12.10 -8.36
C GLY A 180 -18.90 -11.16 -9.54
N TRP A 181 -19.63 -10.06 -9.61
CA TRP A 181 -19.44 -9.04 -10.65
C TRP A 181 -18.08 -8.36 -10.58
N PHE A 182 -17.62 -8.00 -9.38
CA PHE A 182 -16.29 -7.43 -9.16
C PHE A 182 -15.19 -8.40 -9.62
N ALA A 183 -15.26 -9.66 -9.19
CA ALA A 183 -14.28 -10.67 -9.57
C ALA A 183 -14.27 -10.95 -11.07
N LEU A 184 -15.46 -10.99 -11.70
CA LEU A 184 -15.58 -11.19 -13.15
C LEU A 184 -14.96 -10.05 -13.93
N VAL A 185 -15.33 -8.81 -13.63
CA VAL A 185 -14.82 -7.61 -14.34
C VAL A 185 -13.31 -7.50 -14.18
N CYS A 186 -12.81 -7.56 -12.94
CA CYS A 186 -11.37 -7.46 -12.69
C CYS A 186 -10.61 -8.65 -13.29
N GLY A 187 -11.12 -9.86 -13.13
CA GLY A 187 -10.48 -11.07 -13.64
C GLY A 187 -10.33 -11.06 -15.17
N VAL A 188 -11.38 -10.69 -15.89
CA VAL A 188 -11.32 -10.60 -17.36
C VAL A 188 -10.35 -9.53 -17.83
N VAL A 189 -10.42 -8.31 -17.25
CA VAL A 189 -9.54 -7.21 -17.65
C VAL A 189 -8.08 -7.54 -17.31
N TRP A 190 -7.81 -8.02 -16.12
CA TRP A 190 -6.46 -8.36 -15.67
C TRP A 190 -5.85 -9.51 -16.48
N LEU A 191 -6.63 -10.50 -16.88
CA LEU A 191 -6.15 -11.56 -17.78
C LEU A 191 -5.77 -11.00 -19.15
N VAL A 192 -6.59 -10.09 -19.71
CA VAL A 192 -6.28 -9.44 -20.99
C VAL A 192 -5.04 -8.56 -20.88
N GLU A 193 -4.91 -7.78 -19.81
CA GLU A 193 -3.74 -6.95 -19.57
C GLU A 193 -2.46 -7.79 -19.44
N MET A 194 -2.50 -8.87 -18.66
CA MET A 194 -1.35 -9.76 -18.49
C MET A 194 -1.00 -10.50 -19.79
N TRP A 195 -1.98 -10.90 -20.56
CA TRP A 195 -1.75 -11.54 -21.86
C TRP A 195 -1.01 -10.62 -22.85
N ASN A 196 -1.32 -9.34 -22.83
CA ASN A 196 -0.68 -8.36 -23.72
C ASN A 196 0.72 -7.91 -23.23
N THR A 197 1.13 -8.29 -22.03
CA THR A 197 2.45 -7.93 -21.46
C THR A 197 3.48 -9.07 -21.54
N VAL A 198 3.07 -10.26 -21.93
CA VAL A 198 3.91 -11.43 -22.18
C VAL A 198 4.20 -11.54 -23.67
#